data_ba3cd1705c514f9755861d5a612440f5
#
_entry.id   ba3cd1705c514f9755861d5a612440f5
#
_cell.length_a   1.000
_cell.length_b   1.000
_cell.length_c   1.000
_cell.angle_alpha   90.00
_cell.angle_beta   90.00
_cell.angle_gamma   90.00
#
_symmetry.space_group_name_H-M   'P 1'
#
loop_
_entity.id
_entity.type
_entity.pdbx_description
1 polymer ?
#
loop_
_entity_poly.entity_id
_entity_poly.type
_entity_poly.pdbx_seq_one_letter_code
_entity_poly.pdbx_strand_id
1 'polypeptide(L)'
;FYTGDVQFEDQSMIPGADFPESGVDTLIMECTRGGFQRSAHYSRPEEMVRFGKAIAETLERGGAVLIPVFAIGKSQEMLFNIHRFKQQGVIPANTPVYFGGLSAKVSLLYDRFAGLTRRHDHEFKLKEEIKTVPLPRKGKAPLVCSPGNIYVVSSGMMTENTLSNVMAEQV
;
A
#
# COMPACT_ATOMS: atom_id res chain seq x y z
N PHE A 1 15.96 -1.44 24.84
CA PHE A 1 15.50 -1.67 23.47
C PHE A 1 14.42 -0.64 23.11
N TYR A 2 14.53 -0.03 21.93
CA TYR A 2 13.56 0.93 21.39
C TYR A 2 13.01 0.42 20.06
N THR A 3 11.69 0.23 19.95
CA THR A 3 11.08 -0.36 18.76
C THR A 3 10.92 0.63 17.60
N GLY A 4 10.79 1.93 17.86
CA GLY A 4 10.16 2.81 16.89
C GLY A 4 8.74 2.35 16.57
N ASP A 5 8.23 2.71 15.39
CA ASP A 5 6.99 2.15 14.85
C ASP A 5 7.19 0.67 14.54
N VAL A 6 6.27 -0.20 14.96
CA VAL A 6 6.44 -1.64 14.88
C VAL A 6 5.21 -2.35 14.29
N GLN A 7 5.47 -3.34 13.46
CA GLN A 7 4.46 -4.24 12.91
C GLN A 7 4.83 -5.68 13.28
N PHE A 8 3.98 -6.33 14.06
CA PHE A 8 4.23 -7.70 14.53
C PHE A 8 3.88 -8.78 13.51
N GLU A 9 2.84 -8.54 12.70
CA GLU A 9 2.37 -9.51 11.72
C GLU A 9 3.05 -9.32 10.38
N ASP A 10 3.22 -10.42 9.65
CA ASP A 10 3.68 -10.39 8.26
C ASP A 10 2.75 -9.52 7.41
N GLN A 11 3.37 -8.70 6.58
CA GLN A 11 2.72 -8.03 5.45
C GLN A 11 2.95 -8.86 4.18
N SER A 12 2.41 -8.43 3.06
CA SER A 12 2.55 -9.20 1.82
C SER A 12 3.98 -9.13 1.25
N MET A 13 4.70 -8.04 1.48
CA MET A 13 6.08 -7.85 1.01
C MET A 13 7.13 -8.11 2.09
N ILE A 14 6.85 -7.79 3.33
CA ILE A 14 7.84 -7.82 4.43
C ILE A 14 7.32 -8.64 5.60
N PRO A 15 8.19 -9.42 6.26
CA PRO A 15 7.84 -10.13 7.48
C PRO A 15 7.58 -9.16 8.64
N GLY A 16 6.92 -9.67 9.66
CA GLY A 16 6.76 -8.99 10.94
C GLY A 16 8.10 -8.71 11.63
N ALA A 17 8.06 -7.91 12.67
CA ALA A 17 9.25 -7.54 13.41
C ALA A 17 9.82 -8.73 14.20
N ASP A 18 11.15 -8.84 14.22
CA ASP A 18 11.87 -9.71 15.15
C ASP A 18 12.24 -8.94 16.40
N PHE A 19 12.04 -9.58 17.53
CA PHE A 19 12.40 -9.03 18.82
C PHE A 19 13.50 -9.87 19.47
N PRO A 20 14.35 -9.25 20.30
CA PRO A 20 15.29 -10.02 21.11
C PRO A 20 14.49 -10.89 22.09
N GLU A 21 14.85 -12.18 22.15
CA GLU A 21 14.18 -13.15 23.02
C GLU A 21 14.48 -12.93 24.52
N SER A 22 15.62 -12.30 24.81
CA SER A 22 16.10 -12.08 26.18
C SER A 22 17.12 -10.93 26.24
N GLY A 23 17.52 -10.54 27.46
CA GLY A 23 18.59 -9.55 27.68
C GLY A 23 18.17 -8.10 27.48
N VAL A 24 16.89 -7.79 27.63
CA VAL A 24 16.35 -6.44 27.56
C VAL A 24 15.99 -5.94 28.95
N ASP A 25 16.77 -5.00 29.48
CA ASP A 25 16.52 -4.37 30.79
C ASP A 25 15.41 -3.32 30.71
N THR A 26 15.32 -2.60 29.63
CA THR A 26 14.30 -1.57 29.40
C THR A 26 13.76 -1.64 27.97
N LEU A 27 12.44 -1.71 27.86
CA LEU A 27 11.73 -1.68 26.58
C LEU A 27 10.94 -0.37 26.43
N ILE A 28 11.23 0.38 25.38
CA ILE A 28 10.43 1.53 24.94
C ILE A 28 9.73 1.13 23.64
N MET A 29 8.41 1.06 23.67
CA MET A 29 7.60 0.57 22.56
C MET A 29 6.48 1.56 22.25
N GLU A 30 6.16 1.70 20.95
CA GLU A 30 4.98 2.45 20.53
C GLU A 30 3.70 1.75 21.03
N CYS A 31 2.62 2.55 21.21
CA CYS A 31 1.33 2.03 21.65
C CYS A 31 0.15 2.67 20.89
N THR A 32 0.35 3.04 19.65
CA THR A 32 -0.64 3.70 18.79
C THR A 32 -2.00 2.98 18.77
N ARG A 33 -1.97 1.66 18.85
CA ARG A 33 -3.16 0.80 18.92
C ARG A 33 -3.25 -0.03 20.20
N GLY A 34 -2.50 0.32 21.22
CA GLY A 34 -2.42 -0.44 22.47
C GLY A 34 -3.74 -0.58 23.23
N GLY A 35 -4.66 0.38 23.08
CA GLY A 35 -6.01 0.33 23.63
C GLY A 35 -7.07 -0.31 22.72
N PHE A 36 -6.69 -0.76 21.51
CA PHE A 36 -7.62 -1.33 20.56
C PHE A 36 -7.52 -2.86 20.53
N GLN A 37 -8.57 -3.52 20.95
CA GLN A 37 -8.67 -4.98 20.84
C GLN A 37 -9.24 -5.34 19.47
N ARG A 38 -8.46 -6.05 18.65
CA ARG A 38 -8.98 -6.61 17.40
C ARG A 38 -10.06 -7.66 17.69
N SER A 39 -11.02 -7.77 16.78
CA SER A 39 -11.97 -8.87 16.81
C SER A 39 -11.22 -10.21 16.83
N ALA A 40 -11.71 -11.16 17.66
CA ALA A 40 -11.20 -12.53 17.68
C ALA A 40 -11.32 -13.25 16.32
N HIS A 41 -12.18 -12.73 15.43
CA HIS A 41 -12.39 -13.25 14.07
C HIS A 41 -11.59 -12.48 13.01
N TYR A 42 -10.70 -11.57 13.41
CA TYR A 42 -9.85 -10.87 12.44
C TYR A 42 -8.86 -11.85 11.80
N SER A 43 -8.87 -11.87 10.49
CA SER A 43 -7.94 -12.65 9.68
C SER A 43 -7.42 -11.78 8.54
N ARG A 44 -6.09 -11.50 8.53
CA ARG A 44 -5.48 -10.73 7.46
C ARG A 44 -5.72 -11.35 6.06
N PRO A 45 -5.60 -12.66 5.86
CA PRO A 45 -5.95 -13.29 4.58
C PRO A 45 -7.38 -12.98 4.14
N GLU A 46 -8.35 -13.06 5.03
CA GLU A 46 -9.75 -12.74 4.72
C GLU A 46 -9.95 -11.27 4.36
N GLU A 47 -9.29 -10.35 5.09
CA GLU A 47 -9.33 -8.92 4.76
C GLU A 47 -8.71 -8.64 3.38
N MET A 48 -7.66 -9.37 2.99
CA MET A 48 -7.08 -9.26 1.65
C MET A 48 -8.05 -9.75 0.56
N VAL A 49 -8.78 -10.83 0.80
CA VAL A 49 -9.85 -11.31 -0.11
C VAL A 49 -10.96 -10.25 -0.23
N ARG A 50 -11.43 -9.70 0.90
CA ARG A 50 -12.44 -8.63 0.91
C ARG A 50 -11.97 -7.40 0.15
N PHE A 51 -10.71 -7.01 0.34
CA PHE A 51 -10.11 -5.87 -0.35
C PHE A 51 -10.07 -6.07 -1.87
N GLY A 52 -9.58 -7.23 -2.33
CA GLY A 52 -9.56 -7.56 -3.74
C GLY A 52 -10.97 -7.57 -4.37
N LYS A 53 -11.94 -8.16 -3.66
CA LYS A 53 -13.34 -8.22 -4.06
C LYS A 53 -13.95 -6.82 -4.17
N ALA A 54 -13.74 -5.93 -3.18
CA ALA A 54 -14.24 -4.56 -3.20
C ALA A 54 -13.70 -3.76 -4.39
N ILE A 55 -12.41 -3.95 -4.75
CA ILE A 55 -11.83 -3.36 -5.96
C ILE A 55 -12.54 -3.90 -7.20
N ALA A 56 -12.66 -5.23 -7.33
CA ALA A 56 -13.29 -5.87 -8.49
C ALA A 56 -14.73 -5.38 -8.70
N GLU A 57 -15.56 -5.43 -7.67
CA GLU A 57 -16.95 -4.98 -7.71
C GLU A 57 -17.08 -3.50 -8.08
N THR A 58 -16.16 -2.66 -7.62
CA THR A 58 -16.16 -1.24 -7.97
C THR A 58 -15.84 -1.03 -9.45
N LEU A 59 -14.84 -1.74 -9.97
CA LEU A 59 -14.47 -1.67 -11.39
C LEU A 59 -15.58 -2.25 -12.30
N GLU A 60 -16.21 -3.34 -11.91
CA GLU A 60 -17.33 -3.96 -12.64
C GLU A 60 -18.54 -3.03 -12.77
N ARG A 61 -18.80 -2.23 -11.74
CA ARG A 61 -19.84 -1.20 -11.78
C ARG A 61 -19.46 0.07 -12.57
N GLY A 62 -18.27 0.06 -13.21
CA GLY A 62 -17.78 1.23 -13.92
C GLY A 62 -17.25 2.34 -12.99
N GLY A 63 -16.94 2.05 -11.74
CA GLY A 63 -16.37 3.00 -10.80
C GLY A 63 -14.86 3.17 -10.93
N ALA A 64 -14.32 4.13 -10.19
CA ALA A 64 -12.89 4.31 -9.97
C ALA A 64 -12.54 3.93 -8.51
N VAL A 65 -11.32 3.46 -8.30
CA VAL A 65 -10.83 3.10 -6.96
C VAL A 65 -9.73 4.05 -6.53
N LEU A 66 -9.94 4.76 -5.43
CA LEU A 66 -8.95 5.63 -4.81
C LEU A 66 -8.39 4.96 -3.55
N ILE A 67 -7.08 4.80 -3.48
CA ILE A 67 -6.36 4.20 -2.35
C ILE A 67 -5.36 5.22 -1.79
N PRO A 68 -5.76 6.03 -0.80
CA PRO A 68 -4.87 6.94 -0.11
C PRO A 68 -3.89 6.17 0.76
N VAL A 69 -2.59 6.43 0.59
CA VAL A 69 -1.52 5.68 1.28
C VAL A 69 -0.35 6.56 1.66
N PHE A 70 0.38 6.18 2.70
CA PHE A 70 1.68 6.78 2.98
C PHE A 70 2.69 6.40 1.89
N ALA A 71 3.57 7.34 1.55
CA ALA A 71 4.54 7.18 0.47
C ALA A 71 5.55 6.05 0.75
N ILE A 72 5.84 5.79 2.02
CA ILE A 72 6.79 4.77 2.49
C ILE A 72 6.01 3.59 3.07
N GLY A 73 6.37 2.38 2.70
CA GLY A 73 5.80 1.12 3.18
C GLY A 73 4.44 0.80 2.57
N LYS A 74 3.42 1.57 2.91
CA LYS A 74 2.04 1.26 2.48
C LYS A 74 1.81 1.40 0.97
N SER A 75 2.47 2.33 0.31
CA SER A 75 2.39 2.45 -1.16
C SER A 75 2.91 1.20 -1.86
N GLN A 76 4.05 0.67 -1.41
CA GLN A 76 4.69 -0.50 -1.98
C GLN A 76 3.87 -1.76 -1.71
N GLU A 77 3.38 -1.91 -0.48
CA GLU A 77 2.48 -3.00 -0.08
C GLU A 77 1.19 -3.02 -0.92
N MET A 78 0.56 -1.86 -1.14
CA MET A 78 -0.66 -1.78 -1.95
C MET A 78 -0.40 -2.10 -3.42
N LEU A 79 0.70 -1.61 -4.01
CA LEU A 79 1.07 -1.97 -5.38
C LEU A 79 1.29 -3.47 -5.53
N PHE A 80 2.01 -4.09 -4.59
CA PHE A 80 2.25 -5.52 -4.58
C PHE A 80 0.94 -6.32 -4.51
N ASN A 81 0.02 -5.92 -3.63
CA ASN A 81 -1.27 -6.59 -3.50
C ASN A 81 -2.14 -6.45 -4.76
N ILE A 82 -2.19 -5.26 -5.36
CA ILE A 82 -2.90 -5.05 -6.64
C ILE A 82 -2.28 -5.91 -7.75
N HIS A 83 -0.95 -6.00 -7.81
CA HIS A 83 -0.27 -6.87 -8.76
C HIS A 83 -0.67 -8.35 -8.56
N ARG A 84 -0.67 -8.85 -7.33
CA ARG A 84 -1.15 -10.20 -7.02
C ARG A 84 -2.61 -10.41 -7.42
N PHE A 85 -3.50 -9.47 -7.16
CA PHE A 85 -4.90 -9.55 -7.57
C PHE A 85 -5.05 -9.66 -9.09
N LYS A 86 -4.21 -8.96 -9.85
CA LYS A 86 -4.15 -9.10 -11.31
C LYS A 86 -3.67 -10.47 -11.75
N GLN A 87 -2.61 -10.98 -11.14
CA GLN A 87 -2.07 -12.31 -11.43
C GLN A 87 -3.06 -13.43 -11.10
N GLN A 88 -3.84 -13.26 -10.02
CA GLN A 88 -4.87 -14.21 -9.59
C GLN A 88 -6.19 -14.08 -10.37
N GLY A 89 -6.32 -13.12 -11.27
CA GLY A 89 -7.55 -12.85 -12.00
C GLY A 89 -8.68 -12.25 -11.16
N VAL A 90 -8.39 -11.79 -9.94
CA VAL A 90 -9.38 -11.11 -9.07
C VAL A 90 -9.81 -9.78 -9.69
N ILE A 91 -8.87 -9.07 -10.31
CA ILE A 91 -9.13 -7.87 -11.11
C ILE A 91 -8.53 -8.03 -12.51
N PRO A 92 -9.08 -7.37 -13.54
CA PRO A 92 -8.56 -7.50 -14.89
C PRO A 92 -7.08 -7.10 -14.99
N ALA A 93 -6.27 -7.91 -15.67
CA ALA A 93 -4.83 -7.69 -15.79
C ALA A 93 -4.46 -6.33 -16.42
N ASN A 94 -5.32 -5.83 -17.32
CA ASN A 94 -5.14 -4.57 -18.04
C ASN A 94 -5.66 -3.34 -17.28
N THR A 95 -6.23 -3.49 -16.08
CA THR A 95 -6.69 -2.34 -15.27
C THR A 95 -5.56 -1.35 -15.04
N PRO A 96 -5.69 -0.07 -15.43
CA PRO A 96 -4.66 0.93 -15.20
C PRO A 96 -4.50 1.24 -13.71
N VAL A 97 -3.24 1.30 -13.24
CA VAL A 97 -2.90 1.68 -11.88
C VAL A 97 -2.09 2.96 -11.91
N TYR A 98 -2.70 4.04 -11.49
CA TYR A 98 -2.04 5.35 -11.41
C TYR A 98 -1.22 5.46 -10.14
N PHE A 99 0.05 5.79 -10.32
CA PHE A 99 1.01 5.85 -9.23
C PHE A 99 2.12 6.86 -9.53
N GLY A 100 2.59 7.60 -8.53
CA GLY A 100 3.59 8.62 -8.82
C GLY A 100 4.09 9.38 -7.57
N GLY A 101 4.69 10.54 -7.83
CA GLY A 101 5.18 11.44 -6.79
C GLY A 101 6.28 10.82 -5.91
N LEU A 102 6.22 11.09 -4.61
CA LEU A 102 7.19 10.58 -3.64
C LEU A 102 7.14 9.05 -3.54
N SER A 103 5.95 8.46 -3.60
CA SER A 103 5.77 7.00 -3.54
C SER A 103 6.56 6.27 -4.64
N ALA A 104 6.56 6.80 -5.87
CA ALA A 104 7.34 6.21 -6.97
C ALA A 104 8.86 6.32 -6.74
N LYS A 105 9.33 7.43 -6.16
CA LYS A 105 10.76 7.60 -5.80
C LYS A 105 11.17 6.63 -4.71
N VAL A 106 10.33 6.46 -3.69
CA VAL A 106 10.57 5.50 -2.61
C VAL A 106 10.61 4.07 -3.14
N SER A 107 9.75 3.72 -4.10
CA SER A 107 9.75 2.39 -4.72
C SER A 107 11.08 2.06 -5.43
N LEU A 108 11.73 3.07 -6.04
CA LEU A 108 13.09 2.87 -6.60
C LEU A 108 14.13 2.54 -5.52
N LEU A 109 14.02 3.17 -4.34
CA LEU A 109 14.88 2.84 -3.20
C LEU A 109 14.59 1.43 -2.67
N TYR A 110 13.31 1.07 -2.58
CA TYR A 110 12.90 -0.29 -2.22
C TYR A 110 13.54 -1.34 -3.13
N ASP A 111 13.52 -1.13 -4.44
CA ASP A 111 14.10 -2.06 -5.41
C ASP A 111 15.63 -2.07 -5.34
N ARG A 112 16.26 -0.90 -5.18
CA ARG A 112 17.71 -0.78 -5.06
C ARG A 112 18.28 -1.51 -3.85
N PHE A 113 17.56 -1.47 -2.73
CA PHE A 113 18.00 -2.07 -1.47
C PHE A 113 17.27 -3.38 -1.13
N ALA A 114 16.63 -4.01 -2.10
CA ALA A 114 15.84 -5.23 -1.87
C ALA A 114 16.65 -6.32 -1.16
N GLY A 115 17.91 -6.54 -1.56
CA GLY A 115 18.78 -7.54 -0.95
C GLY A 115 19.29 -7.19 0.45
N LEU A 116 19.13 -5.93 0.90
CA LEU A 116 19.54 -5.46 2.23
C LEU A 116 18.38 -5.27 3.20
N THR A 117 17.16 -5.37 2.71
CA THR A 117 15.93 -5.21 3.52
C THR A 117 15.30 -6.58 3.77
N ARG A 118 14.58 -6.70 4.88
CA ARG A 118 13.80 -7.90 5.17
C ARG A 118 12.59 -7.94 4.23
N ARG A 119 12.64 -8.82 3.24
CA ARG A 119 11.55 -9.09 2.30
C ARG A 119 11.30 -10.58 2.21
N HIS A 120 10.06 -10.98 1.94
CA HIS A 120 9.74 -12.38 1.61
C HIS A 120 10.39 -12.80 0.30
N ASP A 121 10.46 -11.89 -0.67
CA ASP A 121 11.09 -12.11 -1.97
C ASP A 121 12.07 -10.96 -2.29
N HIS A 122 13.37 -11.26 -2.27
CA HIS A 122 14.44 -10.32 -2.57
C HIS A 122 14.64 -10.06 -4.07
N GLU A 123 14.18 -10.98 -4.93
CA GLU A 123 14.30 -10.85 -6.38
C GLU A 123 13.19 -10.00 -6.98
N PHE A 124 12.03 -9.93 -6.33
CA PHE A 124 10.90 -9.13 -6.80
C PHE A 124 11.23 -7.64 -6.83
N LYS A 125 11.06 -7.02 -8.00
CA LYS A 125 11.28 -5.58 -8.22
C LYS A 125 9.97 -4.90 -8.61
N LEU A 126 9.53 -3.97 -7.76
CA LEU A 126 8.27 -3.23 -7.97
C LEU A 126 8.20 -2.55 -9.34
N LYS A 127 9.32 -1.94 -9.77
CA LYS A 127 9.37 -1.15 -11.01
C LYS A 127 9.48 -2.00 -12.27
N GLU A 128 9.99 -3.21 -12.15
CA GLU A 128 10.14 -4.15 -13.27
C GLU A 128 8.86 -4.97 -13.45
N GLU A 129 8.30 -5.45 -12.34
CA GLU A 129 7.15 -6.35 -12.35
C GLU A 129 5.80 -5.64 -12.44
N ILE A 130 5.69 -4.40 -11.90
CA ILE A 130 4.42 -3.70 -11.82
C ILE A 130 4.37 -2.52 -12.81
N LYS A 131 3.57 -2.69 -13.85
CA LYS A 131 3.27 -1.60 -14.78
C LYS A 131 2.34 -0.58 -14.13
N THR A 132 2.79 0.68 -14.02
CA THR A 132 2.01 1.78 -13.48
C THR A 132 1.90 2.92 -14.49
N VAL A 133 0.79 3.66 -14.42
CA VAL A 133 0.59 4.91 -15.16
C VAL A 133 1.08 6.07 -14.30
N PRO A 134 1.98 6.93 -14.79
CA PRO A 134 2.43 8.08 -14.01
C PRO A 134 1.28 9.04 -13.68
N LEU A 135 1.22 9.51 -12.44
CA LEU A 135 0.33 10.60 -12.07
C LEU A 135 0.73 11.90 -12.81
N PRO A 136 -0.22 12.70 -13.29
CA PRO A 136 0.07 14.00 -13.87
C PRO A 136 0.88 14.88 -12.91
N ARG A 137 1.80 15.68 -13.47
CA ARG A 137 2.56 16.63 -12.64
C ARG A 137 1.65 17.77 -12.19
N LYS A 138 1.81 18.19 -10.94
CA LYS A 138 1.11 19.35 -10.38
C LYS A 138 1.16 20.55 -11.34
N GLY A 139 0.00 21.12 -11.69
CA GLY A 139 -0.10 22.30 -12.56
C GLY A 139 -0.21 22.00 -14.07
N LYS A 140 -0.13 20.74 -14.55
CA LYS A 140 -0.27 20.44 -15.99
C LYS A 140 -1.67 20.06 -16.45
N ALA A 141 -2.45 19.42 -15.59
CA ALA A 141 -3.88 19.15 -15.80
C ALA A 141 -4.51 18.75 -14.45
N PRO A 142 -5.80 19.05 -14.23
CA PRO A 142 -6.49 18.48 -13.09
C PRO A 142 -6.50 16.95 -13.23
N LEU A 143 -6.15 16.25 -12.16
CA LEU A 143 -6.28 14.79 -12.14
C LEU A 143 -7.74 14.44 -11.93
N VAL A 144 -8.35 13.85 -12.92
CA VAL A 144 -9.74 13.39 -12.88
C VAL A 144 -9.75 11.89 -12.59
N CYS A 145 -10.55 11.46 -11.61
CA CYS A 145 -10.79 10.06 -11.33
C CYS A 145 -11.70 9.47 -12.41
N SER A 146 -11.10 8.81 -13.39
CA SER A 146 -11.85 8.19 -14.49
C SER A 146 -12.26 6.75 -14.13
N PRO A 147 -13.46 6.31 -14.56
CA PRO A 147 -13.93 4.95 -14.37
C PRO A 147 -12.93 3.89 -14.86
N GLY A 148 -12.97 2.72 -14.22
CA GLY A 148 -12.12 1.58 -14.59
C GLY A 148 -10.64 1.68 -14.18
N ASN A 149 -10.28 2.69 -13.39
CA ASN A 149 -8.90 2.92 -12.98
C ASN A 149 -8.71 2.78 -11.46
N ILE A 150 -7.50 2.43 -11.07
CA ILE A 150 -7.06 2.41 -9.67
C ILE A 150 -6.03 3.51 -9.46
N TYR A 151 -6.20 4.30 -8.40
CA TYR A 151 -5.33 5.41 -8.02
C TYR A 151 -4.70 5.13 -6.66
N VAL A 152 -3.40 4.88 -6.62
CA VAL A 152 -2.62 4.71 -5.38
C VAL A 152 -1.83 5.98 -5.14
N VAL A 153 -2.29 6.81 -4.21
CA VAL A 153 -1.78 8.17 -4.05
C VAL A 153 -1.42 8.51 -2.61
N SER A 154 -0.37 9.28 -2.42
CA SER A 154 -0.06 9.94 -1.16
C SER A 154 -0.74 11.33 -1.11
N SER A 155 -1.22 11.85 0.02
CA SER A 155 -1.00 11.37 1.39
C SER A 155 -2.09 10.40 1.86
N GLY A 156 -1.69 9.48 2.73
CA GLY A 156 -2.62 8.52 3.36
C GLY A 156 -3.59 9.15 4.36
N MET A 157 -3.28 10.32 4.88
CA MET A 157 -4.12 11.05 5.85
C MET A 157 -5.25 11.85 5.21
N MET A 158 -5.23 12.02 3.88
CA MET A 158 -6.21 12.83 3.14
C MET A 158 -6.43 14.24 3.73
N THR A 159 -5.37 14.82 4.28
CA THR A 159 -5.41 16.18 4.83
C THR A 159 -5.74 17.19 3.73
N GLU A 160 -6.34 18.31 4.11
CA GLU A 160 -6.74 19.38 3.20
C GLU A 160 -5.62 19.76 2.21
N ASN A 161 -6.00 20.03 0.97
CA ASN A 161 -5.09 20.39 -0.13
C ASN A 161 -4.07 19.32 -0.54
N THR A 162 -4.18 18.08 -0.05
CA THR A 162 -3.40 16.96 -0.59
C THR A 162 -4.06 16.41 -1.84
N LEU A 163 -3.27 15.74 -2.69
CA LEU A 163 -3.79 15.12 -3.92
C LEU A 163 -4.89 14.10 -3.61
N SER A 164 -4.71 13.28 -2.58
CA SER A 164 -5.70 12.27 -2.17
C SER A 164 -7.00 12.88 -1.68
N ASN A 165 -6.95 14.04 -0.99
CA ASN A 165 -8.15 14.76 -0.55
C ASN A 165 -8.92 15.33 -1.77
N VAL A 166 -8.23 16.05 -2.65
CA VAL A 166 -8.84 16.61 -3.88
C VAL A 166 -9.43 15.51 -4.78
N MET A 167 -8.81 14.34 -4.85
CA MET A 167 -9.34 13.22 -5.61
C MET A 167 -10.55 12.55 -4.93
N ALA A 168 -10.59 12.52 -3.60
CA ALA A 168 -11.71 11.94 -2.86
C ALA A 168 -13.02 12.72 -3.05
N GLU A 169 -12.95 14.00 -3.38
CA GLU A 169 -14.13 14.82 -3.71
C GLU A 169 -14.72 14.48 -5.09
N GLN A 170 -14.05 13.63 -5.88
CA GLN A 170 -14.45 13.26 -7.24
C GLN A 170 -14.99 11.84 -7.37
N VAL A 171 -14.90 11.02 -6.31
CA VAL A 171 -15.27 9.58 -6.32
C VAL A 171 -16.53 9.31 -5.51
#